data_1956af0260acfdb39056c548859dcf1c
#
_entry.id   1956af0260acfdb39056c548859dcf1c
#
_cell.length_a   1.000
_cell.length_b   1.000
_cell.length_c   1.000
_cell.angle_alpha   90.00
_cell.angle_beta   90.00
_cell.angle_gamma   90.00
#
_symmetry.space_group_name_H-M   'P 1'
#
loop_
_entity.id
_entity.type
_entity.pdbx_description
1 polymer ?
#
loop_
_entity_poly.entity_id
_entity_poly.type
_entity_poly.pdbx_seq_one_letter_code
_entity_poly.pdbx_strand_id
1 'polypeptide(L)'
;MNAPLDGFVVVDLSSGIAGGYCTKLFADGGAGVVKVEAPEGDPLRAWSASGAPVDAAAGGALFSFLACSKRSVVVDPEGDLQAVEDLLAGADAVVWSAGSRLADMDSLRPQRIHERHPHLVVTDRKSTRLNSSHD
;
A
#
# COMPACT_ATOMS: atom_id res chain seq x y z
N MET A 1 0.12 2.41 -27.98
CA MET A 1 -0.44 3.54 -27.22
C MET A 1 -0.07 3.41 -25.76
N ASN A 2 0.51 4.43 -25.20
CA ASN A 2 0.91 4.39 -23.78
C ASN A 2 -0.28 4.71 -22.89
N ALA A 3 -0.32 4.07 -21.74
CA ALA A 3 -1.31 4.40 -20.73
C ALA A 3 -0.98 5.79 -20.12
N PRO A 4 -1.98 6.50 -19.58
CA PRO A 4 -1.77 7.85 -19.07
C PRO A 4 -0.70 7.96 -17.99
N LEU A 5 -0.54 6.93 -17.15
CA LEU A 5 0.43 6.94 -16.09
C LEU A 5 1.64 6.05 -16.35
N ASP A 6 1.89 5.73 -17.61
CA ASP A 6 3.04 4.93 -17.98
C ASP A 6 4.34 5.60 -17.49
N GLY A 7 5.18 4.85 -16.80
CA GLY A 7 6.41 5.37 -16.22
C GLY A 7 6.27 5.97 -14.84
N PHE A 8 5.05 6.14 -14.33
CA PHE A 8 4.83 6.65 -12.99
C PHE A 8 4.90 5.51 -11.99
N VAL A 9 5.62 5.68 -10.90
CA VAL A 9 5.85 4.61 -9.92
C VAL A 9 5.25 4.99 -8.57
N VAL A 10 4.43 4.09 -8.03
CA VAL A 10 3.75 4.28 -6.75
C VAL A 10 4.15 3.17 -5.78
N VAL A 11 4.54 3.56 -4.58
CA VAL A 11 4.73 2.61 -3.48
C VAL A 11 3.48 2.62 -2.62
N ASP A 12 2.92 1.44 -2.40
CA ASP A 12 1.68 1.26 -1.63
C ASP A 12 2.03 0.76 -0.24
N LEU A 13 1.95 1.64 0.74
CA LEU A 13 2.12 1.32 2.15
C LEU A 13 0.78 1.33 2.88
N SER A 14 -0.31 1.24 2.13
CA SER A 14 -1.64 1.21 2.73
C SER A 14 -2.07 -0.22 3.03
N SER A 15 -3.09 -0.34 3.85
CA SER A 15 -3.79 -1.59 4.05
C SER A 15 -5.29 -1.30 4.02
N GLY A 16 -6.08 -2.31 3.68
CA GLY A 16 -7.52 -2.15 3.64
C GLY A 16 -8.03 -1.66 2.28
N ILE A 17 -9.33 -1.36 2.25
CA ILE A 17 -10.04 -1.12 0.99
C ILE A 17 -9.71 0.23 0.39
N ALA A 18 -9.71 1.29 1.20
CA ALA A 18 -9.54 2.64 0.66
C ALA A 18 -8.21 2.84 -0.05
N GLY A 19 -7.11 2.45 0.61
CA GLY A 19 -5.79 2.55 0.00
C GLY A 19 -5.64 1.59 -1.17
N GLY A 20 -6.17 0.37 -1.02
CA GLY A 20 -6.12 -0.63 -2.08
C GLY A 20 -6.82 -0.16 -3.35
N TYR A 21 -7.98 0.45 -3.20
CA TYR A 21 -8.71 0.96 -4.36
C TYR A 21 -8.00 2.17 -4.98
N CYS A 22 -7.46 3.04 -4.14
CA CYS A 22 -6.70 4.20 -4.61
C CYS A 22 -5.54 3.76 -5.50
N THR A 23 -4.72 2.82 -5.03
CA THR A 23 -3.57 2.37 -5.80
C THR A 23 -3.97 1.50 -6.99
N LYS A 24 -5.13 0.83 -6.91
CA LYS A 24 -5.66 0.13 -8.07
C LYS A 24 -5.94 1.09 -9.24
N LEU A 25 -6.48 2.25 -8.93
CA LEU A 25 -6.74 3.24 -9.99
C LEU A 25 -5.44 3.70 -10.66
N PHE A 26 -4.36 3.86 -9.88
CA PHE A 26 -3.05 4.14 -10.47
C PHE A 26 -2.59 3.00 -11.38
N ALA A 27 -2.72 1.77 -10.90
CA ALA A 27 -2.30 0.60 -11.69
C ALA A 27 -3.12 0.47 -12.97
N ASP A 28 -4.42 0.71 -12.88
CA ASP A 28 -5.31 0.68 -14.05
C ASP A 28 -4.92 1.77 -15.07
N GLY A 29 -4.38 2.88 -14.59
CA GLY A 29 -3.90 3.95 -15.45
C GLY A 29 -2.52 3.72 -16.04
N GLY A 30 -1.89 2.62 -15.70
CA GLY A 30 -0.58 2.23 -16.24
C GLY A 30 0.61 2.47 -15.32
N ALA A 31 0.39 2.96 -14.12
CA ALA A 31 1.48 3.16 -13.17
C ALA A 31 2.03 1.82 -12.69
N GLY A 32 3.31 1.78 -12.39
CA GLY A 32 3.90 0.66 -11.69
C GLY A 32 3.61 0.81 -10.20
N VAL A 33 2.84 -0.11 -9.63
CA VAL A 33 2.49 -0.08 -8.22
C VAL A 33 3.17 -1.24 -7.51
N VAL A 34 3.90 -0.92 -6.44
CA VAL A 34 4.54 -1.92 -5.60
C VAL A 34 3.89 -1.86 -4.23
N LYS A 35 3.18 -2.93 -3.87
CA LYS A 35 2.57 -3.04 -2.55
C LYS A 35 3.57 -3.66 -1.60
N VAL A 36 3.85 -2.96 -0.52
CA VAL A 36 4.79 -3.44 0.50
C VAL A 36 3.99 -3.97 1.67
N GLU A 37 4.23 -5.21 2.03
CA GLU A 37 3.49 -5.89 3.09
C GLU A 37 4.45 -6.43 4.13
N ALA A 38 4.03 -6.43 5.40
CA ALA A 38 4.71 -7.20 6.43
C ALA A 38 4.47 -8.70 6.18
N PRO A 39 5.22 -9.59 6.84
CA PRO A 39 5.08 -11.03 6.60
C PRO A 39 3.67 -11.57 6.81
N GLU A 40 2.90 -10.97 7.70
CA GLU A 40 1.52 -11.40 7.94
C GLU A 40 0.57 -11.01 6.81
N GLY A 41 0.99 -10.11 5.91
CA GLY A 41 0.20 -9.68 4.77
C GLY A 41 -0.88 -8.68 5.11
N ASP A 42 -1.53 -8.14 4.06
CA ASP A 42 -2.66 -7.24 4.21
C ASP A 42 -3.86 -8.04 4.71
N PRO A 43 -4.61 -7.53 5.71
CA PRO A 43 -5.81 -8.24 6.19
C PRO A 43 -6.81 -8.58 5.10
N LEU A 44 -6.85 -7.81 4.02
CA LEU A 44 -7.75 -8.11 2.91
C LEU A 44 -7.49 -9.46 2.25
N ARG A 45 -6.30 -10.03 2.42
CA ARG A 45 -5.99 -11.34 1.83
C ARG A 45 -6.91 -12.42 2.38
N ALA A 46 -7.31 -12.30 3.64
CA ALA A 46 -8.19 -13.28 4.29
C ALA A 46 -9.65 -12.87 4.31
N TRP A 47 -9.99 -11.71 3.76
CA TRP A 47 -11.35 -11.19 3.81
C TRP A 47 -12.23 -11.84 2.76
N SER A 48 -13.47 -12.15 3.14
CA SER A 48 -14.48 -12.59 2.19
C SER A 48 -15.84 -12.01 2.61
N ALA A 49 -16.69 -11.72 1.63
CA ALA A 49 -18.00 -11.15 1.89
C ALA A 49 -18.91 -12.10 2.68
N SER A 50 -18.74 -13.40 2.47
CA SER A 50 -19.57 -14.40 3.14
C SER A 50 -19.02 -14.82 4.50
N GLY A 51 -17.79 -14.41 4.83
CA GLY A 51 -17.11 -14.90 6.02
C GLY A 51 -16.50 -16.28 5.86
N ALA A 52 -16.58 -16.87 4.68
CA ALA A 52 -15.97 -18.18 4.43
C ALA A 52 -14.45 -18.11 4.51
N PRO A 53 -13.80 -19.20 4.94
CA PRO A 53 -12.34 -19.21 4.99
C PRO A 53 -11.74 -18.97 3.61
N VAL A 54 -10.63 -18.21 3.58
CA VAL A 54 -9.91 -17.89 2.36
C VAL A 54 -8.45 -18.23 2.58
N ASP A 55 -7.82 -18.80 1.55
CA ASP A 55 -6.39 -19.01 1.58
C ASP A 55 -5.69 -17.64 1.47
N ALA A 56 -5.10 -17.19 2.57
CA ALA A 56 -4.49 -15.87 2.64
C ALA A 56 -3.30 -15.73 1.69
N ALA A 57 -2.62 -16.81 1.35
CA ALA A 57 -1.50 -16.76 0.42
C ALA A 57 -1.97 -16.45 -1.00
N ALA A 58 -3.10 -17.04 -1.41
CA ALA A 58 -3.69 -16.77 -2.72
C ALA A 58 -4.50 -15.48 -2.71
N GLY A 59 -5.07 -15.12 -1.55
CA GLY A 59 -5.94 -13.97 -1.41
C GLY A 59 -7.37 -14.29 -1.83
N GLY A 60 -8.32 -13.56 -1.25
CA GLY A 60 -9.73 -13.68 -1.62
C GLY A 60 -10.05 -12.86 -2.85
N ALA A 61 -11.33 -12.91 -3.25
CA ALA A 61 -11.77 -12.23 -4.46
C ALA A 61 -11.56 -10.71 -4.40
N LEU A 62 -11.86 -10.10 -3.25
CA LEU A 62 -11.67 -8.65 -3.12
C LEU A 62 -10.20 -8.29 -3.21
N PHE A 63 -9.33 -9.02 -2.51
CA PHE A 63 -7.90 -8.75 -2.56
C PHE A 63 -7.39 -8.92 -4.00
N SER A 64 -7.79 -9.99 -4.68
CA SER A 64 -7.35 -10.21 -6.06
C SER A 64 -7.77 -9.09 -6.98
N PHE A 65 -8.99 -8.57 -6.80
CA PHE A 65 -9.48 -7.45 -7.58
C PHE A 65 -8.66 -6.18 -7.32
N LEU A 66 -8.42 -5.88 -6.04
CA LEU A 66 -7.70 -4.65 -5.68
C LEU A 66 -6.21 -4.73 -5.96
N ALA A 67 -5.64 -5.92 -5.93
CA ALA A 67 -4.20 -6.12 -6.14
C ALA A 67 -3.83 -6.40 -7.60
N CYS A 68 -4.80 -6.43 -8.48
CA CYS A 68 -4.55 -6.71 -9.89
C CYS A 68 -3.54 -5.72 -10.47
N SER A 69 -2.56 -6.23 -11.18
CA SER A 69 -1.51 -5.44 -11.83
C SER A 69 -0.55 -4.75 -10.86
N LYS A 70 -0.59 -5.09 -9.58
CA LYS A 70 0.41 -4.61 -8.62
C LYS A 70 1.45 -5.68 -8.37
N ARG A 71 2.65 -5.25 -8.04
CA ARG A 71 3.68 -6.15 -7.51
C ARG A 71 3.59 -6.13 -5.99
N SER A 72 3.96 -7.25 -5.38
CA SER A 72 3.96 -7.37 -3.92
C SER A 72 5.37 -7.69 -3.44
N VAL A 73 5.80 -6.97 -2.41
CA VAL A 73 7.09 -7.19 -1.78
C VAL A 73 6.84 -7.36 -0.29
N VAL A 74 7.42 -8.39 0.30
CA VAL A 74 7.30 -8.65 1.73
C VAL A 74 8.53 -8.09 2.43
N VAL A 75 8.31 -7.28 3.44
CA VAL A 75 9.39 -6.67 4.24
C VAL A 75 9.09 -6.88 5.71
N ASP A 76 10.05 -7.44 6.44
CA ASP A 76 9.91 -7.61 7.88
C ASP A 76 10.21 -6.28 8.57
N PRO A 77 9.27 -5.72 9.34
CA PRO A 77 9.50 -4.46 10.06
C PRO A 77 10.68 -4.51 11.02
N GLU A 78 11.01 -5.68 11.51
CA GLU A 78 12.14 -5.83 12.43
C GLU A 78 13.44 -6.20 11.71
N GLY A 79 13.40 -6.31 10.41
CA GLY A 79 14.56 -6.64 9.61
C GLY A 79 15.16 -5.41 8.94
N ASP A 80 15.74 -5.65 7.78
CA ASP A 80 16.39 -4.59 7.03
C ASP A 80 15.36 -3.83 6.18
N LEU A 81 15.20 -2.56 6.47
CA LEU A 81 14.27 -1.70 5.74
C LEU A 81 14.90 -1.05 4.51
N GLN A 82 16.12 -1.43 4.17
CA GLN A 82 16.79 -0.83 3.02
C GLN A 82 16.01 -1.03 1.72
N ALA A 83 15.34 -2.19 1.59
CA ALA A 83 14.52 -2.44 0.41
C ALA A 83 13.40 -1.42 0.27
N VAL A 84 12.80 -1.01 1.39
CA VAL A 84 11.76 0.03 1.37
C VAL A 84 12.36 1.38 0.98
N GLU A 85 13.53 1.72 1.53
CA GLU A 85 14.19 2.98 1.19
C GLU A 85 14.54 3.03 -0.29
N ASP A 86 15.01 1.92 -0.85
CA ASP A 86 15.33 1.87 -2.27
C ASP A 86 14.08 2.07 -3.13
N LEU A 87 12.97 1.46 -2.74
CA LEU A 87 11.70 1.65 -3.45
C LEU A 87 11.24 3.10 -3.38
N LEU A 88 11.32 3.71 -2.20
CA LEU A 88 10.92 5.09 -2.01
C LEU A 88 11.77 6.05 -2.84
N ALA A 89 13.07 5.79 -2.90
CA ALA A 89 13.99 6.65 -3.65
C ALA A 89 13.64 6.69 -5.13
N GLY A 90 13.15 5.58 -5.67
CA GLY A 90 12.80 5.49 -7.09
C GLY A 90 11.34 5.73 -7.41
N ALA A 91 10.52 6.05 -6.42
CA ALA A 91 9.09 6.24 -6.64
C ALA A 91 8.75 7.70 -6.91
N ASP A 92 7.54 7.91 -7.44
CA ASP A 92 6.97 9.24 -7.64
C ASP A 92 5.94 9.58 -6.58
N ALA A 93 5.28 8.58 -6.05
CA ALA A 93 4.24 8.79 -5.03
C ALA A 93 4.19 7.62 -4.05
N VAL A 94 3.69 7.91 -2.87
CA VAL A 94 3.43 6.91 -1.83
C VAL A 94 1.99 7.07 -1.38
N VAL A 95 1.27 5.97 -1.33
CA VAL A 95 -0.05 5.93 -0.71
C VAL A 95 0.10 5.21 0.62
N TRP A 96 -0.23 5.90 1.69
CA TRP A 96 0.01 5.44 3.05
C TRP A 96 -1.31 5.39 3.82
N SER A 97 -1.48 4.41 4.68
CA SER A 97 -2.53 4.42 5.69
C SER A 97 -2.02 3.74 6.95
N ALA A 98 -2.54 4.18 8.08
CA ALA A 98 -2.19 3.58 9.36
C ALA A 98 -2.79 2.17 9.47
N GLY A 99 -2.27 1.38 10.40
CA GLY A 99 -2.88 0.11 10.77
C GLY A 99 -2.09 -1.14 10.43
N SER A 100 -0.96 -0.99 9.74
CA SER A 100 -0.06 -2.13 9.54
C SER A 100 1.21 -1.94 10.35
N ARG A 101 1.88 -3.05 10.66
CA ARG A 101 3.14 -2.95 11.41
C ARG A 101 4.18 -2.10 10.68
N LEU A 102 4.22 -2.21 9.37
CA LEU A 102 5.15 -1.40 8.58
C LEU A 102 4.78 0.07 8.61
N ALA A 103 3.55 0.39 8.28
CA ALA A 103 3.12 1.79 8.20
C ALA A 103 3.19 2.48 9.55
N ASP A 104 2.99 1.74 10.63
CA ASP A 104 2.98 2.31 11.97
C ASP A 104 4.39 2.51 12.54
N MET A 105 5.43 2.07 11.84
CA MET A 105 6.81 2.36 12.25
C MET A 105 7.10 3.84 12.14
N ASP A 106 7.82 4.37 13.12
CA ASP A 106 8.13 5.79 13.15
C ASP A 106 8.82 6.27 11.88
N SER A 107 9.79 5.49 11.40
CA SER A 107 10.56 5.86 10.21
C SER A 107 9.75 5.82 8.93
N LEU A 108 8.60 5.16 8.92
CA LEU A 108 7.75 5.04 7.74
C LEU A 108 6.46 5.85 7.86
N ARG A 109 6.39 6.78 8.80
CA ARG A 109 5.29 7.70 8.85
C ARG A 109 5.39 8.74 7.74
N PRO A 110 4.26 9.27 7.26
CA PRO A 110 4.27 10.18 6.11
C PRO A 110 5.26 11.33 6.23
N GLN A 111 5.33 11.95 7.39
CA GLN A 111 6.23 13.08 7.60
C GLN A 111 7.69 12.66 7.49
N ARG A 112 8.02 11.50 8.05
CA ARG A 112 9.40 11.00 8.00
C ARG A 112 9.81 10.63 6.58
N ILE A 113 8.88 10.02 5.85
CA ILE A 113 9.13 9.68 4.45
C ILE A 113 9.39 10.95 3.65
N HIS A 114 8.56 11.97 3.85
CA HIS A 114 8.71 13.22 3.11
C HIS A 114 10.02 13.94 3.46
N GLU A 115 10.45 13.87 4.71
CA GLU A 115 11.72 14.47 5.12
C GLU A 115 12.90 13.85 4.41
N ARG A 116 12.89 12.52 4.25
CA ARG A 116 13.98 11.81 3.58
C ARG A 116 13.89 11.85 2.06
N HIS A 117 12.67 11.92 1.54
CA HIS A 117 12.40 11.87 0.11
C HIS A 117 11.46 13.01 -0.29
N PRO A 118 11.98 14.26 -0.30
CA PRO A 118 11.10 15.42 -0.55
C PRO A 118 10.51 15.44 -1.96
N HIS A 119 11.04 14.64 -2.88
CA HIS A 119 10.49 14.55 -4.23
C HIS A 119 9.17 13.78 -4.28
N LEU A 120 8.87 12.99 -3.24
CA LEU A 120 7.68 12.14 -3.25
C LEU A 120 6.42 12.93 -2.94
N VAL A 121 5.35 12.60 -3.64
CA VAL A 121 4.01 12.99 -3.24
C VAL A 121 3.52 11.92 -2.26
N VAL A 122 3.27 12.31 -1.02
CA VAL A 122 2.85 11.37 0.01
C VAL A 122 1.39 11.62 0.33
N THR A 123 0.55 10.60 0.13
CA THR A 123 -0.88 10.68 0.39
C THR A 123 -1.22 9.80 1.56
N ASP A 124 -1.82 10.38 2.59
CA ASP A 124 -2.28 9.68 3.76
C ASP A 124 -3.77 9.37 3.59
N ARG A 125 -4.10 8.09 3.36
CA ARG A 125 -5.48 7.67 3.17
C ARG A 125 -6.05 7.22 4.50
N LYS A 126 -6.93 8.03 5.04
CA LYS A 126 -7.55 7.72 6.32
C LYS A 126 -8.66 6.71 6.14
N SER A 127 -8.94 5.96 7.22
CA SER A 127 -10.06 5.05 7.25
C SER A 127 -11.35 5.84 7.07
N THR A 128 -12.28 5.28 6.32
CA THR A 128 -13.62 5.86 6.16
C THR A 128 -14.49 5.60 7.37
N ARG A 129 -14.05 4.83 8.34
CA ARG A 129 -14.82 4.55 9.52
C ARG A 129 -15.07 5.84 10.30
N LEU A 130 -16.28 6.05 10.66
CA LEU A 130 -16.63 7.19 11.44
C LEU A 130 -16.10 7.06 12.82
N ASN A 131 -15.38 7.99 13.12
CA ASN A 131 -14.87 7.99 14.39
C ASN A 131 -14.78 9.38 14.89
N SER A 132 -15.34 9.73 15.04
CA SER A 132 -15.16 10.80 15.04
C SER A 132 -14.50 11.56 15.97
N SER A 133 -14.15 11.39 16.13
CA SER A 133 -13.56 11.96 16.52
C SER A 133 -12.70 12.55 16.54
N HIS A 134 -12.86 12.55 16.33
CA HIS A 134 -12.26 13.04 16.23
C HIS A 134 -11.87 13.71 16.20
N ASP A 135 -11.87 13.90 16.32
CA ASP A 135 -11.41 14.25 16.20
C ASP A 135 -10.99 14.49 16.16
#